data_91a79c3031949075de9f9e6dbad1960e
#
_entry.id   91a79c3031949075de9f9e6dbad1960e
#
_cell.length_a   1.000
_cell.length_b   1.000
_cell.length_c   1.000
_cell.angle_alpha   90.00
_cell.angle_beta   90.00
_cell.angle_gamma   90.00
#
_symmetry.space_group_name_H-M   'P 1'
#
loop_
_entity.id
_entity.type
_entity.pdbx_description
1 polymer ?
#
loop_
_entity_poly.entity_id
_entity_poly.type
_entity_poly.pdbx_seq_one_letter_code
_entity_poly.pdbx_strand_id
1 'polypeptide(L)'
;MPSIFYEIFNKNIKISEQVLKQLKEELEILFEKFQEKHDIDYVKVLRNKLAHLLEEKHKKIDKKTEKELKNLKKFLEEINEYIKTQDEEGKLEMIDVVEKIEKKYKKCDTISEEKRKKYRQVCKKKATIAYEKELIKLQVELLKLQKHVKNTWEKVLIIFEGRDAAWKWWTIKRFREYLNPRWAEVIALEKPNEQEKTQWYFQRYVKELPSAGEMKFFDRSWYNRAWVEPVMWFVSKKEYEQFLNDVPKFEKMLVDSGVKLVKFYFSVWKTEQAKRFLERKTNPLKQYKLSPIDQFSQQLWEKYTLAEYRNFSATHKKQTPWTLIKSDDKKKARLNAIKYVLNQCDYKDKINPKELELDPEIVYDWAEKVKRLSEEIDTSQDLFD
;
A
#
# COMPACT_ATOMS: atom_id res chain seq x y z
N MET A 1 -25.76 23.97 -21.40
CA MET A 1 -24.86 24.42 -22.49
C MET A 1 -23.47 23.86 -22.18
N PRO A 2 -22.72 23.40 -23.17
CA PRO A 2 -21.31 23.04 -22.90
C PRO A 2 -20.57 24.31 -22.44
N SER A 3 -19.77 24.19 -21.39
CA SER A 3 -18.97 25.28 -20.85
C SER A 3 -18.04 25.83 -21.92
N ILE A 4 -17.86 27.16 -21.99
CA ILE A 4 -16.95 27.79 -22.95
C ILE A 4 -15.52 27.28 -22.79
N PHE A 5 -15.20 26.85 -21.58
CA PHE A 5 -13.96 26.16 -21.23
C PHE A 5 -13.80 24.86 -22.03
N TYR A 6 -14.83 24.02 -22.11
CA TYR A 6 -14.83 22.81 -22.94
C TYR A 6 -14.72 23.10 -24.43
N GLU A 7 -15.36 24.17 -24.89
CA GLU A 7 -15.32 24.55 -26.30
C GLU A 7 -13.97 25.06 -26.77
N ILE A 8 -13.28 25.88 -25.95
CA ILE A 8 -11.92 26.37 -26.26
C ILE A 8 -10.93 25.22 -26.41
N PHE A 9 -10.96 24.22 -25.50
CA PHE A 9 -10.01 23.12 -25.51
C PHE A 9 -10.32 22.00 -26.52
N ASN A 10 -11.57 21.87 -26.96
CA ASN A 10 -11.97 20.76 -27.84
C ASN A 10 -12.39 21.15 -29.24
N LYS A 11 -12.73 22.45 -29.51
CA LYS A 11 -13.30 22.91 -30.79
C LYS A 11 -12.45 23.94 -31.54
N ASN A 12 -11.23 24.25 -31.11
CA ASN A 12 -10.34 25.25 -31.75
C ASN A 12 -11.02 26.60 -32.04
N ILE A 13 -11.77 27.15 -31.07
CA ILE A 13 -12.45 28.44 -31.21
C ILE A 13 -11.43 29.56 -31.23
N LYS A 14 -11.64 30.55 -32.15
CA LYS A 14 -10.81 31.74 -32.25
C LYS A 14 -10.88 32.56 -30.96
N ILE A 15 -9.73 32.79 -30.31
CA ILE A 15 -9.66 33.55 -29.07
C ILE A 15 -9.95 35.03 -29.35
N SER A 16 -10.95 35.55 -28.69
CA SER A 16 -11.34 36.98 -28.70
C SER A 16 -11.46 37.50 -27.27
N GLU A 17 -11.52 38.83 -27.10
CA GLU A 17 -11.74 39.48 -25.80
C GLU A 17 -12.95 38.89 -25.07
N GLN A 18 -14.06 38.74 -25.76
CA GLN A 18 -15.32 38.24 -25.20
C GLN A 18 -15.20 36.79 -24.71
N VAL A 19 -14.53 35.95 -25.49
CA VAL A 19 -14.25 34.53 -25.13
C VAL A 19 -13.36 34.43 -23.89
N LEU A 20 -12.32 35.26 -23.80
CA LEU A 20 -11.42 35.27 -22.62
C LEU A 20 -12.12 35.79 -21.37
N LYS A 21 -13.02 36.79 -21.52
CA LYS A 21 -13.79 37.31 -20.38
C LYS A 21 -14.77 36.25 -19.83
N GLN A 22 -15.51 35.57 -20.70
CA GLN A 22 -16.38 34.46 -20.29
C GLN A 22 -15.59 33.30 -19.67
N LEU A 23 -14.43 32.96 -20.23
CA LEU A 23 -13.58 31.92 -19.68
C LEU A 23 -13.11 32.29 -18.26
N LYS A 24 -12.74 33.54 -18.03
CA LYS A 24 -12.32 34.00 -16.71
C LYS A 24 -13.47 33.85 -15.69
N GLU A 25 -14.67 34.28 -16.02
CA GLU A 25 -15.85 34.17 -15.16
C GLU A 25 -16.18 32.70 -14.82
N GLU A 26 -16.12 31.78 -15.79
CA GLU A 26 -16.31 30.34 -15.54
C GLU A 26 -15.24 29.76 -14.67
N LEU A 27 -13.95 30.15 -14.86
CA LEU A 27 -12.84 29.68 -14.07
C LEU A 27 -12.88 30.18 -12.63
N GLU A 28 -13.30 31.42 -12.39
CA GLU A 28 -13.49 31.99 -11.06
C GLU A 28 -14.57 31.20 -10.29
N ILE A 29 -15.71 30.94 -10.90
CA ILE A 29 -16.81 30.16 -10.31
C ILE A 29 -16.33 28.72 -9.98
N LEU A 30 -15.58 28.10 -10.87
CA LEU A 30 -15.03 26.76 -10.65
C LEU A 30 -13.99 26.75 -9.53
N PHE A 31 -13.16 27.78 -9.46
CA PHE A 31 -12.13 27.90 -8.44
C PHE A 31 -12.75 28.08 -7.05
N GLU A 32 -13.73 28.96 -6.88
CA GLU A 32 -14.50 29.12 -5.63
C GLU A 32 -15.16 27.80 -5.20
N LYS A 33 -15.84 27.12 -6.13
CA LYS A 33 -16.52 25.84 -5.87
C LYS A 33 -15.55 24.75 -5.41
N PHE A 34 -14.32 24.71 -5.94
CA PHE A 34 -13.30 23.74 -5.52
C PHE A 34 -12.61 24.14 -4.24
N GLN A 35 -12.47 25.44 -3.94
CA GLN A 35 -12.02 25.94 -2.65
C GLN A 35 -12.98 25.53 -1.52
N GLU A 36 -14.30 25.77 -1.69
CA GLU A 36 -15.32 25.35 -0.72
C GLU A 36 -15.30 23.85 -0.43
N LYS A 37 -15.00 23.03 -1.44
CA LYS A 37 -14.89 21.56 -1.31
C LYS A 37 -13.54 21.05 -0.87
N HIS A 38 -12.56 21.94 -0.64
CA HIS A 38 -11.17 21.59 -0.38
C HIS A 38 -10.58 20.61 -1.41
N ASP A 39 -10.99 20.71 -2.67
CA ASP A 39 -10.58 19.79 -3.75
C ASP A 39 -9.36 20.32 -4.50
N ILE A 40 -8.19 20.20 -3.83
CA ILE A 40 -6.91 20.69 -4.35
C ILE A 40 -6.49 20.04 -5.67
N ASP A 41 -6.89 18.79 -5.92
CA ASP A 41 -6.51 18.08 -7.15
C ASP A 41 -7.23 18.69 -8.36
N TYR A 42 -8.51 19.07 -8.23
CA TYR A 42 -9.22 19.79 -9.28
C TYR A 42 -8.67 21.21 -9.51
N VAL A 43 -8.25 21.88 -8.43
CA VAL A 43 -7.59 23.19 -8.54
C VAL A 43 -6.29 23.08 -9.33
N LYS A 44 -5.48 22.03 -9.10
CA LYS A 44 -4.26 21.75 -9.88
C LYS A 44 -4.55 21.47 -11.36
N VAL A 45 -5.61 20.73 -11.67
CA VAL A 45 -6.06 20.48 -13.05
C VAL A 45 -6.46 21.80 -13.71
N LEU A 46 -7.21 22.65 -13.02
CA LEU A 46 -7.63 23.96 -13.49
C LEU A 46 -6.41 24.84 -13.81
N ARG A 47 -5.44 24.91 -12.89
CA ARG A 47 -4.18 25.61 -13.05
C ARG A 47 -3.41 25.15 -14.30
N ASN A 48 -3.26 23.83 -14.50
CA ASN A 48 -2.52 23.28 -15.63
C ASN A 48 -3.17 23.64 -16.96
N LYS A 49 -4.50 23.55 -17.05
CA LYS A 49 -5.24 23.93 -18.25
C LYS A 49 -5.12 25.43 -18.55
N LEU A 50 -5.23 26.28 -17.54
CA LEU A 50 -5.07 27.72 -17.69
C LEU A 50 -3.65 28.09 -18.10
N ALA A 51 -2.62 27.47 -17.51
CA ALA A 51 -1.22 27.67 -17.89
C ALA A 51 -0.96 27.29 -19.35
N HIS A 52 -1.47 26.13 -19.80
CA HIS A 52 -1.35 25.67 -21.19
C HIS A 52 -1.98 26.68 -22.16
N LEU A 53 -3.18 27.21 -21.86
CA LEU A 53 -3.85 28.19 -22.66
C LEU A 53 -3.05 29.52 -22.77
N LEU A 54 -2.37 29.91 -21.69
CA LEU A 54 -1.59 31.14 -21.64
C LEU A 54 -0.20 30.98 -22.30
N GLU A 55 0.29 29.76 -22.48
CA GLU A 55 1.53 29.43 -23.17
C GLU A 55 1.36 29.33 -24.70
N GLU A 56 0.13 29.05 -25.19
CA GLU A 56 -0.12 29.02 -26.63
C GLU A 56 0.13 30.40 -27.23
N LYS A 57 1.14 30.49 -28.08
CA LYS A 57 1.59 31.74 -28.75
C LYS A 57 0.55 32.20 -29.75
N HIS A 58 -0.24 33.17 -29.38
CA HIS A 58 -1.20 33.81 -30.30
C HIS A 58 -0.46 34.79 -31.20
N LYS A 59 -0.43 34.50 -32.48
CA LYS A 59 0.05 35.44 -33.51
C LYS A 59 -1.00 36.54 -33.76
N LYS A 60 -0.67 37.82 -33.41
CA LYS A 60 -1.46 39.04 -33.57
C LYS A 60 -2.80 39.05 -32.75
N ILE A 61 -2.65 39.55 -31.54
CA ILE A 61 -3.77 39.81 -30.59
C ILE A 61 -4.00 41.33 -30.56
N ASP A 62 -5.27 41.78 -30.51
CA ASP A 62 -5.59 43.18 -30.30
C ASP A 62 -5.34 43.63 -28.84
N LYS A 63 -5.24 44.94 -28.60
CA LYS A 63 -4.96 45.51 -27.28
C LYS A 63 -5.96 45.13 -26.19
N LYS A 64 -7.21 44.84 -26.55
CA LYS A 64 -8.27 44.45 -25.58
C LYS A 64 -8.11 42.99 -25.16
N THR A 65 -7.84 42.11 -26.13
CA THR A 65 -7.52 40.70 -25.89
C THR A 65 -6.26 40.53 -25.09
N GLU A 66 -5.24 41.38 -25.29
CA GLU A 66 -4.02 41.41 -24.49
C GLU A 66 -4.29 41.78 -23.02
N LYS A 67 -5.20 42.70 -22.77
CA LYS A 67 -5.61 43.07 -21.40
C LYS A 67 -6.27 41.92 -20.68
N GLU A 68 -7.16 41.18 -21.34
CA GLU A 68 -7.82 39.99 -20.71
C GLU A 68 -6.87 38.82 -20.51
N LEU A 69 -5.90 38.60 -21.39
CA LEU A 69 -4.81 37.65 -21.16
C LEU A 69 -3.99 37.99 -19.92
N LYS A 70 -3.72 39.29 -19.70
CA LYS A 70 -3.02 39.76 -18.50
C LYS A 70 -3.82 39.52 -17.23
N ASN A 71 -5.14 39.69 -17.28
CA ASN A 71 -6.05 39.38 -16.17
C ASN A 71 -6.05 37.87 -15.85
N LEU A 72 -6.09 37.01 -16.86
CA LEU A 72 -5.99 35.56 -16.68
C LEU A 72 -4.63 35.12 -16.12
N LYS A 73 -3.52 35.77 -16.49
CA LYS A 73 -2.21 35.52 -15.88
C LYS A 73 -2.19 35.85 -14.40
N LYS A 74 -2.80 36.98 -14.01
CA LYS A 74 -2.92 37.36 -12.60
C LYS A 74 -3.76 36.32 -11.81
N PHE A 75 -4.84 35.85 -12.40
CA PHE A 75 -5.66 34.79 -11.80
C PHE A 75 -4.90 33.46 -11.66
N LEU A 76 -4.04 33.11 -12.61
CA LEU A 76 -3.15 31.96 -12.48
C LEU A 76 -2.19 32.08 -11.28
N GLU A 77 -1.70 33.30 -11.01
CA GLU A 77 -0.85 33.56 -9.83
C GLU A 77 -1.63 33.35 -8.53
N GLU A 78 -2.88 33.80 -8.46
CA GLU A 78 -3.78 33.56 -7.30
C GLU A 78 -4.03 32.08 -7.07
N ILE A 79 -4.28 31.31 -8.13
CA ILE A 79 -4.42 29.84 -8.02
C ILE A 79 -3.11 29.19 -7.53
N ASN A 80 -1.95 29.62 -8.01
CA ASN A 80 -0.65 29.10 -7.58
C ASN A 80 -0.37 29.38 -6.10
N GLU A 81 -0.70 30.58 -5.61
CA GLU A 81 -0.57 30.92 -4.18
C GLU A 81 -1.50 30.06 -3.31
N TYR A 82 -2.76 29.88 -3.73
CA TYR A 82 -3.68 29.00 -3.03
C TYR A 82 -3.16 27.55 -2.95
N ILE A 83 -2.62 27.00 -4.04
CA ILE A 83 -2.02 25.64 -4.04
C ILE A 83 -0.84 25.57 -3.06
N LYS A 84 0.00 26.61 -3.00
CA LYS A 84 1.13 26.65 -2.06
C LYS A 84 0.67 26.66 -0.59
N THR A 85 -0.31 27.52 -0.25
CA THR A 85 -0.82 27.60 1.12
C THR A 85 -1.42 26.26 1.56
N GLN A 86 -2.19 25.58 0.72
CA GLN A 86 -2.76 24.28 1.05
C GLN A 86 -1.69 23.18 1.17
N ASP A 87 -0.64 23.20 0.34
CA ASP A 87 0.49 22.28 0.47
C ASP A 87 1.32 22.55 1.74
N GLU A 88 1.39 23.80 2.22
CA GLU A 88 2.06 24.17 3.48
C GLU A 88 1.19 23.86 4.71
N GLU A 89 -0.10 24.13 4.67
CA GLU A 89 -1.05 23.77 5.73
C GLU A 89 -1.12 22.27 5.93
N GLY A 90 -1.15 21.49 4.84
CA GLY A 90 -1.10 20.02 4.93
C GLY A 90 0.21 19.50 5.55
N LYS A 91 1.35 20.19 5.36
CA LYS A 91 2.62 19.88 6.05
C LYS A 91 2.55 20.24 7.53
N LEU A 92 1.99 21.40 7.88
CA LEU A 92 1.80 21.86 9.25
C LEU A 92 0.85 20.94 10.02
N GLU A 93 -0.27 20.52 9.44
CA GLU A 93 -1.19 19.56 10.05
C GLU A 93 -0.54 18.21 10.37
N MET A 94 0.32 17.69 9.49
CA MET A 94 1.03 16.43 9.71
C MET A 94 2.09 16.55 10.81
N ILE A 95 2.83 17.66 10.86
CA ILE A 95 3.79 17.96 11.94
C ILE A 95 3.03 18.13 13.26
N ASP A 96 1.91 18.84 13.24
CA ASP A 96 1.07 19.08 14.43
C ASP A 96 0.45 17.78 14.98
N VAL A 97 0.06 16.82 14.13
CA VAL A 97 -0.41 15.50 14.57
C VAL A 97 0.69 14.73 15.31
N VAL A 98 1.91 14.71 14.79
CA VAL A 98 3.05 14.03 15.44
C VAL A 98 3.40 14.73 16.75
N GLU A 99 3.46 16.07 16.78
CA GLU A 99 3.69 16.85 17.99
C GLU A 99 2.56 16.72 19.01
N LYS A 100 1.29 16.73 18.59
CA LYS A 100 0.13 16.49 19.46
C LYS A 100 0.17 15.12 20.13
N ILE A 101 0.62 14.10 19.38
CA ILE A 101 0.82 12.77 19.94
C ILE A 101 1.97 12.76 20.93
N GLU A 102 3.09 13.42 20.64
CA GLU A 102 4.19 13.56 21.58
C GLU A 102 3.79 14.33 22.84
N LYS A 103 3.07 15.45 22.71
CA LYS A 103 2.51 16.23 23.81
C LYS A 103 1.50 15.41 24.63
N LYS A 104 0.71 14.54 23.99
CA LYS A 104 -0.23 13.63 24.67
C LYS A 104 0.48 12.63 25.57
N TYR A 105 1.64 12.13 25.16
CA TYR A 105 2.45 11.22 26.01
C TYR A 105 3.28 11.94 27.07
N LYS A 106 3.67 13.21 26.86
CA LYS A 106 4.38 14.04 27.86
C LYS A 106 3.47 14.59 28.96
N LYS A 107 2.17 14.72 28.72
CA LYS A 107 1.21 15.37 29.63
C LYS A 107 0.66 14.50 30.78
N CYS A 108 1.18 13.28 30.99
CA CYS A 108 0.68 12.45 32.12
C CYS A 108 0.96 13.00 33.51
N ASP A 109 1.94 13.87 33.66
CA ASP A 109 2.36 14.39 35.00
C ASP A 109 1.66 15.69 35.43
N THR A 110 0.87 16.31 34.56
CA THR A 110 0.31 17.67 34.81
C THR A 110 -1.22 17.78 34.74
N ILE A 111 -1.94 16.68 34.97
CA ILE A 111 -3.41 16.72 34.97
C ILE A 111 -3.91 17.22 36.32
N SER A 112 -4.66 18.35 36.32
CA SER A 112 -5.29 18.90 37.52
C SER A 112 -6.26 17.88 38.17
N GLU A 113 -6.47 17.98 39.50
CA GLU A 113 -7.34 17.04 40.25
C GLU A 113 -8.76 16.95 39.71
N GLU A 114 -9.35 18.05 39.22
CA GLU A 114 -10.66 18.03 38.57
C GLU A 114 -10.70 17.24 37.28
N LYS A 115 -9.62 17.25 36.50
CA LYS A 115 -9.48 16.42 35.29
C LYS A 115 -9.23 14.98 35.63
N ARG A 116 -8.56 14.66 36.74
CA ARG A 116 -8.36 13.27 37.21
C ARG A 116 -9.67 12.50 37.44
N LYS A 117 -10.74 13.19 37.85
CA LYS A 117 -12.08 12.60 38.00
C LYS A 117 -12.68 12.11 36.66
N LYS A 118 -12.30 12.76 35.54
CA LYS A 118 -12.81 12.44 34.20
C LYS A 118 -11.89 11.50 33.39
N TYR A 119 -10.66 11.29 33.81
CA TYR A 119 -9.66 10.50 33.04
C TYR A 119 -9.06 9.41 33.93
N ARG A 120 -8.95 8.21 33.39
CA ARG A 120 -8.14 7.15 34.01
C ARG A 120 -6.71 7.20 33.49
N GLN A 121 -5.76 7.09 34.40
CA GLN A 121 -4.34 6.95 34.04
C GLN A 121 -4.12 5.52 33.52
N VAL A 122 -3.59 5.40 32.31
CA VAL A 122 -3.25 4.11 31.71
C VAL A 122 -1.74 4.02 31.55
N CYS A 123 -1.13 3.06 32.24
CA CYS A 123 0.30 2.79 32.10
C CYS A 123 0.57 1.96 30.82
N LYS A 124 1.40 2.46 29.93
CA LYS A 124 1.91 1.74 28.78
C LYS A 124 3.41 1.48 28.93
N LYS A 125 3.87 0.30 28.50
CA LYS A 125 5.32 -0.01 28.44
C LYS A 125 6.04 1.00 27.53
N LYS A 126 7.20 1.51 27.94
CA LYS A 126 8.03 2.44 27.11
C LYS A 126 8.26 1.92 25.69
N ALA A 127 8.58 0.61 25.54
CA ALA A 127 8.72 -0.02 24.23
C ALA A 127 7.44 -0.02 23.36
N THR A 128 6.24 0.04 23.99
CA THR A 128 4.99 0.16 23.23
C THR A 128 4.81 1.59 22.73
N ILE A 129 5.17 2.58 23.54
CA ILE A 129 5.12 3.99 23.15
C ILE A 129 6.10 4.26 22.00
N ALA A 130 7.34 3.73 22.10
CA ALA A 130 8.34 3.86 21.03
C ALA A 130 7.83 3.25 19.71
N TYR A 131 7.27 2.04 19.76
CA TYR A 131 6.66 1.40 18.61
C TYR A 131 5.51 2.22 18.00
N GLU A 132 4.60 2.75 18.82
CA GLU A 132 3.46 3.53 18.33
C GLU A 132 3.93 4.82 17.65
N LYS A 133 4.97 5.49 18.18
CA LYS A 133 5.56 6.67 17.56
C LYS A 133 6.19 6.37 16.19
N GLU A 134 7.00 5.32 16.12
CA GLU A 134 7.61 4.91 14.87
C GLU A 134 6.56 4.48 13.84
N LEU A 135 5.56 3.71 14.26
CA LEU A 135 4.47 3.28 13.38
C LEU A 135 3.73 4.47 12.76
N ILE A 136 3.40 5.50 13.56
CA ILE A 136 2.68 6.67 13.06
C ILE A 136 3.52 7.43 12.03
N LYS A 137 4.82 7.61 12.28
CA LYS A 137 5.73 8.21 11.29
C LYS A 137 5.68 7.45 9.96
N LEU A 138 5.78 6.13 10.01
CA LEU A 138 5.72 5.29 8.82
C LEU A 138 4.34 5.32 8.13
N GLN A 139 3.27 5.45 8.90
CA GLN A 139 1.91 5.59 8.34
C GLN A 139 1.71 6.93 7.63
N VAL A 140 2.34 8.00 8.11
CA VAL A 140 2.41 9.28 7.39
C VAL A 140 3.15 9.12 6.06
N GLU A 141 4.26 8.39 6.05
CA GLU A 141 4.98 8.09 4.80
C GLU A 141 4.15 7.26 3.83
N LEU A 142 3.36 6.30 4.32
CA LEU A 142 2.43 5.54 3.47
C LEU A 142 1.35 6.43 2.83
N LEU A 143 0.87 7.48 3.52
CA LEU A 143 -0.05 8.46 2.92
C LEU A 143 0.63 9.26 1.79
N LYS A 144 1.88 9.68 1.98
CA LYS A 144 2.67 10.34 0.93
C LYS A 144 2.88 9.41 -0.27
N LEU A 145 3.21 8.13 0.00
CA LEU A 145 3.33 7.11 -1.05
C LEU A 145 2.02 6.91 -1.80
N GLN A 146 0.88 6.80 -1.10
CA GLN A 146 -0.42 6.67 -1.76
C GLN A 146 -0.74 7.88 -2.64
N LYS A 147 -0.46 9.11 -2.16
CA LYS A 147 -0.62 10.33 -2.96
C LYS A 147 0.27 10.29 -4.21
N HIS A 148 1.51 9.82 -4.07
CA HIS A 148 2.43 9.64 -5.18
C HIS A 148 1.88 8.63 -6.20
N VAL A 149 1.55 7.42 -5.78
CA VAL A 149 1.01 6.34 -6.63
C VAL A 149 -0.22 6.82 -7.41
N LYS A 150 -1.15 7.52 -6.74
CA LYS A 150 -2.32 8.10 -7.39
C LYS A 150 -1.95 9.12 -8.46
N ASN A 151 -0.97 9.98 -8.20
CA ASN A 151 -0.61 11.08 -9.11
C ASN A 151 0.27 10.63 -10.28
N THR A 152 1.07 9.59 -10.10
CA THR A 152 1.97 9.03 -11.13
C THR A 152 1.34 7.88 -11.91
N TRP A 153 0.12 7.45 -11.53
CA TRP A 153 -0.58 6.33 -12.15
C TRP A 153 0.17 5.00 -12.02
N GLU A 154 1.08 4.90 -11.04
CA GLU A 154 1.76 3.65 -10.74
C GLU A 154 0.78 2.58 -10.27
N LYS A 155 1.14 1.33 -10.49
CA LYS A 155 0.38 0.15 -10.04
C LYS A 155 1.21 -0.59 -9.01
N VAL A 156 0.71 -0.70 -7.78
CA VAL A 156 1.43 -1.35 -6.68
C VAL A 156 0.67 -2.57 -6.20
N LEU A 157 1.34 -3.71 -6.22
CA LEU A 157 0.80 -4.98 -5.74
C LEU A 157 1.70 -5.54 -4.63
N ILE A 158 1.13 -5.74 -3.44
CA ILE A 158 1.85 -6.28 -2.29
C ILE A 158 1.20 -7.58 -1.86
N ILE A 159 1.95 -8.67 -1.94
CA ILE A 159 1.52 -10.01 -1.56
C ILE A 159 2.01 -10.33 -0.15
N PHE A 160 1.10 -10.79 0.69
CA PHE A 160 1.38 -11.22 2.06
C PHE A 160 1.17 -12.72 2.19
N GLU A 161 2.26 -13.45 2.15
CA GLU A 161 2.30 -14.90 2.34
C GLU A 161 3.02 -15.28 3.64
N GLY A 162 2.97 -16.53 4.02
CA GLY A 162 3.67 -17.06 5.19
C GLY A 162 2.83 -18.04 5.98
N ARG A 163 3.46 -18.64 6.99
CA ARG A 163 2.85 -19.64 7.89
C ARG A 163 1.57 -19.15 8.54
N ASP A 164 0.71 -20.06 8.93
CA ASP A 164 -0.46 -19.74 9.73
C ASP A 164 -0.03 -19.12 11.06
N ALA A 165 -0.87 -18.20 11.59
CA ALA A 165 -0.57 -17.39 12.76
C ALA A 165 0.66 -16.45 12.65
N ALA A 166 1.25 -16.22 11.47
CA ALA A 166 2.37 -15.29 11.26
C ALA A 166 1.98 -13.80 11.21
N TRP A 167 0.75 -13.43 11.61
CA TRP A 167 0.29 -12.03 11.72
C TRP A 167 0.17 -11.25 10.40
N LYS A 168 0.02 -11.89 9.25
CA LYS A 168 -0.18 -11.27 7.94
C LYS A 168 -1.28 -10.21 7.95
N TRP A 169 -2.50 -10.60 8.30
CA TRP A 169 -3.66 -9.70 8.40
C TRP A 169 -3.43 -8.48 9.27
N TRP A 170 -2.80 -8.65 10.44
CA TRP A 170 -2.53 -7.52 11.33
C TRP A 170 -1.47 -6.57 10.80
N THR A 171 -0.58 -7.05 9.95
CA THR A 171 0.39 -6.22 9.23
C THR A 171 -0.31 -5.43 8.15
N ILE A 172 -1.13 -6.09 7.32
CA ILE A 172 -1.97 -5.43 6.30
C ILE A 172 -2.84 -4.35 6.93
N LYS A 173 -3.47 -4.64 8.09
CA LYS A 173 -4.28 -3.66 8.82
C LYS A 173 -3.49 -2.40 9.18
N ARG A 174 -2.20 -2.51 9.56
CA ARG A 174 -1.36 -1.35 9.89
C ARG A 174 -0.91 -0.57 8.67
N PHE A 175 -0.67 -1.23 7.56
CA PHE A 175 -0.46 -0.56 6.28
C PHE A 175 -1.66 0.31 5.89
N ARG A 176 -2.86 -0.25 5.99
CA ARG A 176 -4.07 0.36 5.45
C ARG A 176 -4.78 1.33 6.40
N GLU A 177 -4.40 1.40 7.65
CA GLU A 177 -5.17 2.04 8.72
C GLU A 177 -5.63 3.48 8.41
N TYR A 178 -4.81 4.25 7.71
CA TYR A 178 -5.11 5.63 7.33
C TYR A 178 -5.18 5.85 5.82
N LEU A 179 -4.90 4.84 5.01
CA LEU A 179 -4.98 4.96 3.56
C LEU A 179 -6.43 5.09 3.09
N ASN A 180 -6.63 5.85 2.02
CA ASN A 180 -7.93 5.94 1.37
C ASN A 180 -8.29 4.58 0.73
N PRO A 181 -9.39 3.94 1.16
CA PRO A 181 -9.76 2.60 0.70
C PRO A 181 -10.12 2.52 -0.78
N ARG A 182 -10.43 3.63 -1.43
CA ARG A 182 -10.70 3.66 -2.89
C ARG A 182 -9.46 3.40 -3.74
N TRP A 183 -8.26 3.64 -3.18
CA TRP A 183 -6.98 3.52 -3.87
C TRP A 183 -6.03 2.54 -3.18
N ALA A 184 -6.47 1.95 -2.08
CA ALA A 184 -5.71 0.99 -1.27
C ALA A 184 -6.66 -0.11 -0.78
N GLU A 185 -6.79 -1.19 -1.54
CA GLU A 185 -7.74 -2.26 -1.28
C GLU A 185 -7.05 -3.53 -0.80
N VAL A 186 -7.73 -4.26 0.09
CA VAL A 186 -7.30 -5.59 0.53
C VAL A 186 -8.07 -6.64 -0.24
N ILE A 187 -7.35 -7.54 -0.88
CA ILE A 187 -7.90 -8.68 -1.59
C ILE A 187 -7.65 -9.94 -0.75
N ALA A 188 -8.72 -10.56 -0.31
CA ALA A 188 -8.71 -11.81 0.45
C ALA A 188 -9.73 -12.75 -0.20
N LEU A 189 -9.28 -13.53 -1.18
CA LEU A 189 -10.17 -14.42 -1.91
C LEU A 189 -10.52 -15.65 -1.08
N GLU A 190 -11.77 -16.01 -1.08
CA GLU A 190 -12.27 -17.25 -0.49
C GLU A 190 -11.84 -18.48 -1.30
N LYS A 191 -12.24 -19.68 -0.85
CA LYS A 191 -12.01 -20.90 -1.64
C LYS A 191 -12.63 -20.76 -3.04
N PRO A 192 -11.98 -21.29 -4.10
CA PRO A 192 -12.53 -21.22 -5.43
C PRO A 192 -13.88 -21.94 -5.50
N ASN A 193 -14.84 -21.29 -6.15
CA ASN A 193 -16.15 -21.90 -6.44
C ASN A 193 -16.01 -22.95 -7.57
N GLU A 194 -17.08 -23.67 -7.89
CA GLU A 194 -17.04 -24.76 -8.88
C GLU A 194 -16.66 -24.27 -10.28
N GLN A 195 -17.08 -23.06 -10.66
CA GLN A 195 -16.69 -22.47 -11.93
C GLN A 195 -15.20 -22.10 -11.95
N GLU A 196 -14.72 -21.46 -10.89
CA GLU A 196 -13.32 -21.04 -10.78
C GLU A 196 -12.34 -22.23 -10.77
N LYS A 197 -12.75 -23.40 -10.28
CA LYS A 197 -11.95 -24.64 -10.31
C LYS A 197 -11.67 -25.14 -11.74
N THR A 198 -12.54 -24.81 -12.69
CA THR A 198 -12.38 -25.21 -14.11
C THR A 198 -11.67 -24.17 -14.96
N GLN A 199 -11.43 -22.98 -14.39
CA GLN A 199 -10.76 -21.87 -15.09
C GLN A 199 -9.24 -21.98 -15.00
N TRP A 200 -8.56 -21.21 -15.84
CA TRP A 200 -7.13 -21.01 -15.67
C TRP A 200 -6.83 -20.48 -14.27
N TYR A 201 -5.87 -21.13 -13.58
CA TYR A 201 -5.65 -20.90 -12.14
C TYR A 201 -5.48 -19.42 -11.75
N PHE A 202 -4.74 -18.64 -12.55
CA PHE A 202 -4.50 -17.23 -12.25
C PHE A 202 -5.70 -16.33 -12.54
N GLN A 203 -6.73 -16.80 -13.27
CA GLN A 203 -7.84 -15.96 -13.73
C GLN A 203 -8.57 -15.24 -12.59
N ARG A 204 -8.81 -15.91 -11.48
CA ARG A 204 -9.45 -15.32 -10.31
C ARG A 204 -8.63 -14.21 -9.63
N TYR A 205 -7.31 -14.21 -9.81
CA TYR A 205 -6.39 -13.20 -9.28
C TYR A 205 -6.18 -12.05 -10.27
N VAL A 206 -6.22 -12.33 -11.55
CA VAL A 206 -6.00 -11.33 -12.62
C VAL A 206 -7.03 -10.20 -12.56
N LYS A 207 -8.29 -10.50 -12.28
CA LYS A 207 -9.36 -9.50 -12.15
C LYS A 207 -9.18 -8.56 -10.95
N GLU A 208 -8.39 -8.95 -9.98
CA GLU A 208 -8.11 -8.18 -8.75
C GLU A 208 -6.79 -7.41 -8.81
N LEU A 209 -6.07 -7.45 -9.94
CA LEU A 209 -4.82 -6.72 -10.11
C LEU A 209 -5.03 -5.20 -10.06
N PRO A 210 -4.02 -4.43 -9.63
CA PRO A 210 -4.16 -2.99 -9.51
C PRO A 210 -4.33 -2.30 -10.86
N SER A 211 -5.29 -1.40 -10.95
CA SER A 211 -5.37 -0.38 -11.98
C SER A 211 -4.36 0.74 -11.73
N ALA A 212 -4.19 1.63 -12.70
CA ALA A 212 -3.33 2.79 -12.57
C ALA A 212 -3.73 3.67 -11.37
N GLY A 213 -2.77 4.01 -10.52
CA GLY A 213 -2.99 4.79 -9.30
C GLY A 213 -3.45 3.97 -8.08
N GLU A 214 -3.52 2.64 -8.18
CA GLU A 214 -4.00 1.77 -7.11
C GLU A 214 -2.88 1.00 -6.40
N MET A 215 -3.12 0.72 -5.12
CA MET A 215 -2.33 -0.18 -4.28
C MET A 215 -3.22 -1.36 -3.86
N LYS A 216 -2.86 -2.59 -4.20
CA LYS A 216 -3.59 -3.78 -3.78
C LYS A 216 -2.75 -4.59 -2.78
N PHE A 217 -3.40 -5.03 -1.70
CA PHE A 217 -2.81 -5.81 -0.62
C PHE A 217 -3.44 -7.19 -0.62
N PHE A 218 -2.71 -8.19 -1.09
CA PHE A 218 -3.22 -9.56 -1.14
C PHE A 218 -2.95 -10.29 0.17
N ASP A 219 -3.99 -10.60 0.95
CA ASP A 219 -3.91 -11.52 2.09
C ASP A 219 -4.05 -12.95 1.57
N ARG A 220 -2.94 -13.60 1.34
CA ARG A 220 -2.74 -14.77 0.49
C ARG A 220 -2.95 -14.42 -1.00
N SER A 221 -2.43 -15.26 -1.86
CA SER A 221 -2.42 -15.02 -3.31
C SER A 221 -2.49 -16.33 -4.08
N TRP A 222 -2.10 -16.27 -5.36
CA TRP A 222 -1.87 -17.47 -6.18
C TRP A 222 -0.87 -18.45 -5.57
N TYR A 223 -0.07 -18.02 -4.61
CA TYR A 223 0.85 -18.90 -3.90
C TYR A 223 0.17 -19.88 -2.94
N ASN A 224 -1.16 -19.84 -2.74
CA ASN A 224 -1.89 -20.93 -2.11
C ASN A 224 -1.55 -22.30 -2.75
N ARG A 225 -1.33 -22.33 -4.08
CA ARG A 225 -0.92 -23.52 -4.82
C ARG A 225 0.51 -23.97 -4.53
N ALA A 226 1.34 -23.12 -3.93
CA ALA A 226 2.70 -23.47 -3.51
C ALA A 226 2.80 -23.89 -2.04
N TRP A 227 1.83 -23.52 -1.22
CA TRP A 227 1.88 -23.74 0.24
C TRP A 227 0.81 -24.72 0.72
N VAL A 228 -0.42 -24.22 0.90
CA VAL A 228 -1.49 -24.97 1.54
C VAL A 228 -2.06 -26.07 0.64
N GLU A 229 -2.20 -25.82 -0.65
CA GLU A 229 -2.84 -26.77 -1.57
C GLU A 229 -2.07 -28.07 -1.70
N PRO A 230 -0.74 -28.12 -1.93
CA PRO A 230 -0.01 -29.38 -2.02
C PRO A 230 0.12 -30.06 -0.65
N VAL A 231 0.31 -29.33 0.44
CA VAL A 231 0.45 -29.91 1.80
C VAL A 231 -0.85 -30.55 2.25
N MET A 232 -2.00 -30.03 1.81
CA MET A 232 -3.33 -30.54 2.14
C MET A 232 -3.95 -31.40 1.03
N TRP A 233 -3.16 -31.79 0.05
CA TRP A 233 -3.58 -32.63 -1.11
C TRP A 233 -4.77 -32.05 -1.89
N PHE A 234 -4.90 -30.73 -1.97
CA PHE A 234 -5.95 -30.06 -2.74
C PHE A 234 -5.57 -29.85 -4.21
N VAL A 235 -4.35 -30.19 -4.58
CA VAL A 235 -3.79 -30.06 -5.92
C VAL A 235 -3.01 -31.34 -6.28
N SER A 236 -3.03 -31.74 -7.56
CA SER A 236 -2.20 -32.83 -8.04
C SER A 236 -0.73 -32.41 -8.17
N LYS A 237 0.20 -33.37 -8.13
CA LYS A 237 1.63 -33.15 -8.36
C LYS A 237 1.89 -32.43 -9.67
N LYS A 238 1.22 -32.86 -10.76
CA LYS A 238 1.35 -32.26 -12.08
C LYS A 238 0.96 -30.78 -12.09
N GLU A 239 -0.15 -30.42 -11.49
CA GLU A 239 -0.62 -29.02 -11.43
C GLU A 239 0.28 -28.17 -10.55
N TYR A 240 0.82 -28.72 -9.46
CA TYR A 240 1.77 -28.06 -8.59
C TYR A 240 3.08 -27.74 -9.33
N GLU A 241 3.68 -28.73 -10.02
CA GLU A 241 4.91 -28.55 -10.79
C GLU A 241 4.69 -27.55 -11.93
N GLN A 242 3.56 -27.62 -12.63
CA GLN A 242 3.21 -26.65 -13.66
C GLN A 242 3.10 -25.23 -13.07
N PHE A 243 2.47 -25.09 -11.91
CA PHE A 243 2.37 -23.80 -11.23
C PHE A 243 3.75 -23.21 -10.92
N LEU A 244 4.67 -24.00 -10.36
CA LEU A 244 6.04 -23.53 -10.06
C LEU A 244 6.81 -23.07 -11.31
N ASN A 245 6.54 -23.68 -12.47
CA ASN A 245 7.10 -23.27 -13.76
C ASN A 245 6.46 -22.01 -14.34
N ASP A 246 5.16 -21.81 -14.10
CA ASP A 246 4.38 -20.74 -14.74
C ASP A 246 4.37 -19.44 -13.90
N VAL A 247 4.37 -19.54 -12.56
CA VAL A 247 4.27 -18.35 -11.73
C VAL A 247 5.40 -17.33 -11.94
N PRO A 248 6.67 -17.70 -12.16
CA PRO A 248 7.72 -16.72 -12.44
C PRO A 248 7.50 -15.98 -13.78
N LYS A 249 6.93 -16.66 -14.78
CA LYS A 249 6.58 -16.07 -16.08
C LYS A 249 5.42 -15.09 -15.92
N PHE A 250 4.37 -15.50 -15.19
CA PHE A 250 3.23 -14.66 -14.87
C PHE A 250 3.65 -13.38 -14.15
N GLU A 251 4.45 -13.50 -13.09
CA GLU A 251 4.94 -12.35 -12.33
C GLU A 251 5.85 -11.45 -13.18
N LYS A 252 6.69 -12.04 -14.04
CA LYS A 252 7.49 -11.26 -14.98
C LYS A 252 6.62 -10.41 -15.91
N MET A 253 5.54 -10.98 -16.48
CA MET A 253 4.59 -10.23 -17.29
C MET A 253 3.93 -9.08 -16.53
N LEU A 254 3.60 -9.25 -15.24
CA LEU A 254 3.08 -8.18 -14.40
C LEU A 254 4.09 -7.05 -14.24
N VAL A 255 5.34 -7.37 -13.92
CA VAL A 255 6.41 -6.37 -13.75
C VAL A 255 6.72 -5.67 -15.06
N ASP A 256 6.82 -6.41 -16.17
CA ASP A 256 7.04 -5.86 -17.51
C ASP A 256 5.88 -4.93 -17.94
N SER A 257 4.65 -5.14 -17.43
CA SER A 257 3.50 -4.26 -17.64
C SER A 257 3.48 -3.02 -16.72
N GLY A 258 4.52 -2.82 -15.91
CA GLY A 258 4.68 -1.68 -15.01
C GLY A 258 4.03 -1.85 -13.64
N VAL A 259 3.70 -3.08 -13.22
CA VAL A 259 3.26 -3.36 -11.85
C VAL A 259 4.47 -3.45 -10.92
N LYS A 260 4.52 -2.62 -9.88
CA LYS A 260 5.49 -2.76 -8.78
C LYS A 260 5.02 -3.89 -7.87
N LEU A 261 5.65 -5.05 -8.00
CA LEU A 261 5.32 -6.25 -7.24
C LEU A 261 6.24 -6.41 -6.02
N VAL A 262 5.66 -6.47 -4.83
CA VAL A 262 6.35 -6.80 -3.58
C VAL A 262 5.80 -8.10 -3.04
N LYS A 263 6.67 -9.07 -2.77
CA LYS A 263 6.30 -10.38 -2.22
C LYS A 263 6.87 -10.54 -0.83
N PHE A 264 6.02 -10.56 0.18
CA PHE A 264 6.39 -10.85 1.56
C PHE A 264 6.07 -12.28 1.94
N TYR A 265 7.03 -12.91 2.63
CA TYR A 265 6.81 -14.16 3.35
C TYR A 265 7.08 -13.98 4.84
N PHE A 266 6.05 -14.11 5.65
CA PHE A 266 6.13 -14.01 7.11
C PHE A 266 6.41 -15.37 7.72
N SER A 267 7.63 -15.57 8.22
CA SER A 267 8.00 -16.77 8.95
C SER A 267 7.65 -16.65 10.43
N VAL A 268 7.44 -17.77 11.07
CA VAL A 268 7.25 -17.90 12.52
C VAL A 268 7.88 -19.21 12.99
N TRP A 269 8.45 -19.23 14.18
CA TRP A 269 8.98 -20.46 14.76
C TRP A 269 7.84 -21.43 15.14
N LYS A 270 8.10 -22.73 15.04
CA LYS A 270 7.14 -23.80 15.40
C LYS A 270 6.55 -23.62 16.80
N THR A 271 7.44 -23.30 17.76
CA THR A 271 7.06 -23.06 19.17
C THR A 271 6.19 -21.82 19.35
N GLU A 272 6.50 -20.72 18.66
CA GLU A 272 5.69 -19.50 18.73
C GLU A 272 4.35 -19.66 18.00
N GLN A 273 4.32 -20.41 16.90
CA GLN A 273 3.06 -20.76 16.22
C GLN A 273 2.15 -21.60 17.14
N ALA A 274 2.71 -22.63 17.80
CA ALA A 274 1.95 -23.46 18.76
C ALA A 274 1.37 -22.62 19.91
N LYS A 275 2.15 -21.70 20.49
CA LYS A 275 1.71 -20.76 21.50
C LYS A 275 0.56 -19.88 21.00
N ARG A 276 0.63 -19.38 19.78
CA ARG A 276 -0.42 -18.55 19.17
C ARG A 276 -1.69 -19.35 18.90
N PHE A 277 -1.60 -20.61 18.51
CA PHE A 277 -2.75 -21.49 18.37
C PHE A 277 -3.40 -21.80 19.72
N LEU A 278 -2.60 -22.05 20.76
CA LEU A 278 -3.13 -22.23 22.11
C LEU A 278 -3.90 -20.97 22.57
N GLU A 279 -3.33 -19.79 22.33
CA GLU A 279 -3.99 -18.52 22.66
C GLU A 279 -5.31 -18.34 21.89
N ARG A 280 -5.40 -18.82 20.64
CA ARG A 280 -6.67 -18.81 19.87
C ARG A 280 -7.70 -19.77 20.46
N LYS A 281 -7.29 -20.92 20.96
CA LYS A 281 -8.19 -21.91 21.61
C LYS A 281 -8.76 -21.40 22.93
N THR A 282 -7.94 -20.71 23.71
CA THR A 282 -8.30 -20.31 25.10
C THR A 282 -8.98 -18.94 25.17
N ASN A 283 -8.76 -18.06 24.20
CA ASN A 283 -9.33 -16.71 24.21
C ASN A 283 -10.63 -16.64 23.40
N PRO A 284 -11.79 -16.39 24.02
CA PRO A 284 -13.09 -16.31 23.31
C PRO A 284 -13.09 -15.32 22.12
N LEU A 285 -12.34 -14.20 22.22
CA LEU A 285 -12.26 -13.20 21.16
C LEU A 285 -11.40 -13.66 19.97
N LYS A 286 -10.74 -14.80 20.06
CA LYS A 286 -9.84 -15.34 19.03
C LYS A 286 -10.26 -16.69 18.46
N GLN A 287 -11.25 -17.34 19.05
CA GLN A 287 -11.70 -18.69 18.65
C GLN A 287 -12.14 -18.76 17.18
N TYR A 288 -12.82 -17.72 16.67
CA TYR A 288 -13.24 -17.64 15.26
C TYR A 288 -12.09 -17.56 14.26
N LYS A 289 -10.83 -17.43 14.72
CA LYS A 289 -9.62 -17.44 13.89
C LYS A 289 -8.99 -18.81 13.75
N LEU A 290 -9.55 -19.84 14.41
CA LEU A 290 -9.11 -21.21 14.26
C LEU A 290 -9.83 -21.81 13.06
N SER A 291 -9.08 -22.22 12.06
CA SER A 291 -9.58 -23.03 10.95
C SER A 291 -9.28 -24.52 11.21
N PRO A 292 -10.03 -25.46 10.60
CA PRO A 292 -9.67 -26.88 10.63
C PRO A 292 -8.24 -27.14 10.12
N ILE A 293 -7.77 -26.35 9.15
CA ILE A 293 -6.42 -26.44 8.58
C ILE A 293 -5.35 -26.07 9.61
N ASP A 294 -5.62 -25.08 10.47
CA ASP A 294 -4.68 -24.66 11.53
C ASP A 294 -4.32 -25.81 12.48
N GLN A 295 -5.23 -26.77 12.68
CA GLN A 295 -5.01 -27.93 13.55
C GLN A 295 -3.94 -28.87 12.98
N PHE A 296 -3.86 -28.99 11.67
CA PHE A 296 -2.87 -29.84 10.99
C PHE A 296 -1.53 -29.13 10.75
N SER A 297 -1.48 -27.80 10.83
CA SER A 297 -0.26 -27.01 10.54
C SER A 297 0.95 -27.41 11.38
N GLN A 298 0.75 -27.85 12.63
CA GLN A 298 1.83 -28.32 13.51
C GLN A 298 2.28 -29.75 13.17
N GLN A 299 1.34 -30.61 12.78
CA GLN A 299 1.63 -32.00 12.42
C GLN A 299 2.33 -32.08 11.06
N LEU A 300 1.90 -31.24 10.13
CA LEU A 300 2.46 -31.17 8.78
C LEU A 300 3.59 -30.14 8.65
N TRP A 301 4.25 -29.78 9.77
CA TRP A 301 5.30 -28.77 9.82
C TRP A 301 6.40 -29.03 8.78
N GLU A 302 6.86 -30.29 8.67
CA GLU A 302 7.95 -30.68 7.75
C GLU A 302 7.50 -30.58 6.29
N LYS A 303 6.26 -31.00 5.96
CA LYS A 303 5.71 -30.83 4.62
C LYS A 303 5.59 -29.36 4.22
N TYR A 304 5.16 -28.49 5.13
CA TYR A 304 5.18 -27.04 4.89
C TYR A 304 6.60 -26.51 4.70
N THR A 305 7.58 -27.03 5.45
CA THR A 305 8.99 -26.63 5.32
C THR A 305 9.56 -27.05 3.96
N LEU A 306 9.22 -28.25 3.50
CA LEU A 306 9.58 -28.74 2.16
C LEU A 306 8.91 -27.90 1.05
N ALA A 307 7.63 -27.55 1.21
CA ALA A 307 6.92 -26.67 0.29
C ALA A 307 7.56 -25.27 0.23
N GLU A 308 7.99 -24.70 1.36
CA GLU A 308 8.75 -23.43 1.42
C GLU A 308 10.06 -23.54 0.63
N TYR A 309 10.85 -24.57 0.87
CA TYR A 309 12.11 -24.79 0.16
C TYR A 309 11.90 -24.83 -1.36
N ARG A 310 10.99 -25.68 -1.83
CA ARG A 310 10.71 -25.85 -3.26
C ARG A 310 10.21 -24.56 -3.90
N ASN A 311 9.28 -23.88 -3.22
CA ASN A 311 8.74 -22.63 -3.74
C ASN A 311 9.80 -21.54 -3.85
N PHE A 312 10.58 -21.28 -2.80
CA PHE A 312 11.61 -20.27 -2.86
C PHE A 312 12.67 -20.58 -3.92
N SER A 313 13.11 -21.83 -4.02
CA SER A 313 14.05 -22.24 -5.04
C SER A 313 13.54 -22.01 -6.46
N ALA A 314 12.25 -22.27 -6.71
CA ALA A 314 11.65 -22.10 -8.03
C ALA A 314 11.28 -20.63 -8.34
N THR A 315 10.81 -19.85 -7.38
CA THR A 315 10.09 -18.60 -7.61
C THR A 315 10.78 -17.33 -7.14
N HIS A 316 11.91 -17.44 -6.40
CA HIS A 316 12.73 -16.27 -6.12
C HIS A 316 13.51 -15.90 -7.39
N LYS A 317 13.18 -14.76 -7.99
CA LYS A 317 13.84 -14.26 -9.20
C LYS A 317 14.32 -12.84 -8.97
N LYS A 318 15.37 -12.43 -9.66
CA LYS A 318 15.95 -11.07 -9.53
C LYS A 318 14.90 -9.96 -9.74
N GLN A 319 13.98 -10.15 -10.66
CA GLN A 319 12.93 -9.18 -10.98
C GLN A 319 11.72 -9.24 -10.03
N THR A 320 11.49 -10.40 -9.42
CA THR A 320 10.37 -10.66 -8.50
C THR A 320 10.87 -11.38 -7.24
N PRO A 321 11.72 -10.72 -6.42
CA PRO A 321 12.31 -11.35 -5.26
C PRO A 321 11.29 -11.54 -4.14
N TRP A 322 11.49 -12.57 -3.32
CA TRP A 322 10.85 -12.71 -2.03
C TRP A 322 11.57 -11.90 -0.98
N THR A 323 10.82 -11.25 -0.13
CA THR A 323 11.30 -10.58 1.08
C THR A 323 10.82 -11.36 2.29
N LEU A 324 11.76 -11.90 3.05
CA LEU A 324 11.46 -12.77 4.18
C LEU A 324 11.46 -11.96 5.47
N ILE A 325 10.39 -12.09 6.28
CA ILE A 325 10.20 -11.34 7.52
C ILE A 325 9.98 -12.30 8.68
N LYS A 326 10.85 -12.26 9.69
CA LYS A 326 10.61 -12.94 10.96
C LYS A 326 9.49 -12.28 11.73
N SER A 327 8.41 -13.00 11.96
CA SER A 327 7.21 -12.44 12.60
C SER A 327 7.02 -12.84 14.07
N ASP A 328 8.05 -13.41 14.71
CA ASP A 328 8.01 -13.73 16.12
C ASP A 328 7.81 -12.47 16.97
N ASP A 329 8.54 -11.41 16.68
CA ASP A 329 8.20 -10.06 17.13
C ASP A 329 7.29 -9.35 16.12
N LYS A 330 6.01 -9.39 16.42
CA LYS A 330 4.96 -8.78 15.59
C LYS A 330 5.07 -7.27 15.40
N LYS A 331 5.71 -6.54 16.32
CA LYS A 331 5.89 -5.09 16.23
C LYS A 331 7.03 -4.75 15.28
N LYS A 332 8.18 -5.38 15.48
CA LYS A 332 9.34 -5.25 14.59
C LYS A 332 9.01 -5.69 13.15
N ALA A 333 8.33 -6.83 12.99
CA ALA A 333 7.91 -7.32 11.67
C ALA A 333 7.07 -6.31 10.89
N ARG A 334 6.10 -5.66 11.55
CA ARG A 334 5.23 -4.65 10.92
C ARG A 334 6.00 -3.41 10.48
N LEU A 335 6.86 -2.88 11.36
CA LEU A 335 7.67 -1.69 11.05
C LEU A 335 8.58 -1.98 9.85
N ASN A 336 9.26 -3.13 9.86
CA ASN A 336 10.18 -3.50 8.78
C ASN A 336 9.46 -3.79 7.45
N ALA A 337 8.27 -4.40 7.48
CA ALA A 337 7.47 -4.58 6.27
C ALA A 337 7.07 -3.23 5.64
N ILE A 338 6.64 -2.26 6.46
CA ILE A 338 6.31 -0.91 5.98
C ILE A 338 7.56 -0.21 5.44
N LYS A 339 8.67 -0.20 6.18
CA LYS A 339 9.94 0.38 5.74
C LYS A 339 10.39 -0.20 4.40
N TYR A 340 10.26 -1.52 4.23
CA TYR A 340 10.62 -2.18 2.97
C TYR A 340 9.83 -1.62 1.79
N VAL A 341 8.50 -1.53 1.90
CA VAL A 341 7.64 -0.98 0.82
C VAL A 341 7.99 0.48 0.53
N LEU A 342 8.19 1.28 1.56
CA LEU A 342 8.58 2.68 1.40
C LEU A 342 9.94 2.83 0.69
N ASN A 343 10.87 1.89 0.86
CA ASN A 343 12.15 1.88 0.16
C ASN A 343 12.03 1.51 -1.32
N GLN A 344 10.97 0.79 -1.74
CA GLN A 344 10.76 0.38 -3.14
C GLN A 344 10.26 1.51 -4.04
N CYS A 345 9.87 2.64 -3.49
CA CYS A 345 9.28 3.74 -4.23
C CYS A 345 9.98 5.06 -3.89
N ASP A 346 10.22 5.87 -4.92
CA ASP A 346 10.69 7.24 -4.75
C ASP A 346 9.49 8.18 -4.85
N TYR A 347 9.25 8.95 -3.80
CA TYR A 347 8.14 9.90 -3.71
C TYR A 347 8.61 11.20 -3.06
N LYS A 348 7.87 12.27 -3.34
CA LYS A 348 8.21 13.62 -2.85
C LYS A 348 8.16 13.69 -1.32
N ASP A 349 9.07 14.43 -0.73
CA ASP A 349 9.17 14.69 0.72
C ASP A 349 9.31 13.39 1.57
N LYS A 350 9.96 12.36 1.00
CA LYS A 350 10.29 11.11 1.69
C LYS A 350 11.20 11.39 2.90
N ILE A 351 10.95 10.72 4.00
CA ILE A 351 11.78 10.85 5.21
C ILE A 351 13.22 10.40 4.94
N ASN A 352 14.12 10.75 5.86
CA ASN A 352 15.53 10.39 5.75
C ASN A 352 15.69 8.86 5.60
N PRO A 353 16.48 8.37 4.61
CA PRO A 353 16.73 6.95 4.40
C PRO A 353 17.18 6.18 5.65
N LYS A 354 17.89 6.82 6.59
CA LYS A 354 18.28 6.22 7.88
C LYS A 354 17.07 5.81 8.74
N GLU A 355 15.95 6.52 8.63
CA GLU A 355 14.72 6.16 9.36
C GLU A 355 13.99 4.96 8.72
N LEU A 356 14.32 4.66 7.47
CA LEU A 356 13.80 3.51 6.71
C LEU A 356 14.77 2.31 6.70
N GLU A 357 15.86 2.39 7.45
CA GLU A 357 16.81 1.28 7.58
C GLU A 357 16.10 0.03 8.12
N LEU A 358 16.38 -1.11 7.47
CA LEU A 358 15.78 -2.39 7.82
C LEU A 358 16.60 -3.07 8.91
N ASP A 359 15.93 -3.68 9.87
CA ASP A 359 16.55 -4.51 10.89
C ASP A 359 16.95 -5.87 10.27
N PRO A 360 18.25 -6.18 10.13
CA PRO A 360 18.71 -7.42 9.48
C PRO A 360 18.36 -8.68 10.29
N GLU A 361 18.00 -8.54 11.56
CA GLU A 361 17.49 -9.66 12.35
C GLU A 361 16.04 -10.01 12.01
N ILE A 362 15.30 -9.08 11.39
CA ILE A 362 13.89 -9.20 11.04
C ILE A 362 13.70 -9.47 9.55
N VAL A 363 14.39 -8.70 8.69
CA VAL A 363 14.37 -8.88 7.23
C VAL A 363 15.65 -9.58 6.82
N TYR A 364 15.53 -10.76 6.28
CA TYR A 364 16.69 -11.60 5.98
C TYR A 364 16.65 -12.13 4.55
N ASP A 365 17.83 -12.54 4.08
CA ASP A 365 18.02 -13.02 2.72
C ASP A 365 17.32 -14.38 2.51
N TRP A 366 16.78 -14.57 1.32
CA TRP A 366 16.22 -15.84 0.88
C TRP A 366 17.27 -16.94 0.81
N ALA A 367 18.51 -16.63 0.43
CA ALA A 367 19.59 -17.62 0.34
C ALA A 367 19.90 -18.22 1.71
N GLU A 368 19.93 -17.41 2.76
CA GLU A 368 20.07 -17.88 4.13
C GLU A 368 18.90 -18.78 4.53
N LYS A 369 17.67 -18.40 4.15
CA LYS A 369 16.48 -19.21 4.45
C LYS A 369 16.52 -20.55 3.73
N VAL A 370 16.82 -20.56 2.43
CA VAL A 370 16.90 -21.81 1.65
C VAL A 370 17.99 -22.72 2.19
N LYS A 371 19.16 -22.18 2.55
CA LYS A 371 20.23 -22.96 3.19
C LYS A 371 19.74 -23.60 4.49
N ARG A 372 19.13 -22.83 5.39
CA ARG A 372 18.56 -23.37 6.63
C ARG A 372 17.53 -24.47 6.39
N LEU A 373 16.60 -24.23 5.43
CA LEU A 373 15.58 -25.22 5.11
C LEU A 373 16.20 -26.53 4.60
N SER A 374 17.25 -26.44 3.77
CA SER A 374 17.95 -27.64 3.28
C SER A 374 18.73 -28.40 4.36
N GLU A 375 19.06 -27.74 5.46
CA GLU A 375 19.69 -28.38 6.65
C GLU A 375 18.64 -28.99 7.59
N GLU A 376 17.41 -28.43 7.60
CA GLU A 376 16.32 -28.86 8.51
C GLU A 376 15.53 -30.07 7.99
N ILE A 377 15.54 -30.31 6.67
CA ILE A 377 14.70 -31.32 6.01
C ILE A 377 15.47 -32.12 4.97
N ASP A 378 14.98 -33.32 4.72
CA ASP A 378 15.39 -34.08 3.54
C ASP A 378 14.70 -33.49 2.27
N THR A 379 15.48 -32.76 1.48
CA THR A 379 14.99 -32.09 0.26
C THR A 379 14.68 -33.04 -0.88
N SER A 380 15.10 -34.32 -0.77
CA SER A 380 14.79 -35.37 -1.75
C SER A 380 13.38 -35.95 -1.61
N GLN A 381 12.75 -35.77 -0.44
CA GLN A 381 11.40 -36.27 -0.18
C GLN A 381 10.39 -35.74 -1.20
N ASP A 382 9.41 -36.53 -1.55
CA ASP A 382 8.26 -36.08 -2.33
C ASP A 382 7.24 -35.39 -1.40
N LEU A 383 6.75 -34.22 -1.81
CA LEU A 383 5.75 -33.48 -1.07
C LEU A 383 4.39 -34.20 -1.07
N PHE A 384 4.17 -35.08 -2.04
CA PHE A 384 2.93 -35.79 -2.27
C PHE A 384 2.90 -37.23 -1.65
N ASP A 385 4.02 -37.69 -1.11
CA ASP A 385 4.08 -38.90 -0.28
C ASP A 385 3.58 -38.60 1.14
#